data_594f516272ad8bf92fee7eb367dd160e
#
_entry.id   594f516272ad8bf92fee7eb367dd160e
#
_cell.length_a   1.000
_cell.length_b   1.000
_cell.length_c   1.000
_cell.angle_alpha   90.00
_cell.angle_beta   90.00
_cell.angle_gamma   90.00
#
_symmetry.space_group_name_H-M   'P 1'
#
loop_
_entity.id
_entity.type
_entity.pdbx_description
1 polymer ?
#
loop_
_entity_poly.entity_id
_entity_poly.type
_entity_poly.pdbx_seq_one_letter_code
_entity_poly.pdbx_strand_id
1 'polypeptide(L)'
;ISGVREKVVQYIPELAQVAGAEDLRIEHLLNMTSGIRYSLQTDAVLYYGNNTLKALKHVEFSSKPGTKQEYLNINIQLLGLVLHRVTRKLPAEYLTDKLWKPLGMCSDAQWTKDRKGENLTFCCMGATALDYAKFGRLYLNKGDWNGKQLVSKEWCEKSVERDTTEGSSFGYNYCWHIGEKEYGDYMADGLYKQHIYVQPSKKIIIVLMADRENPLKAERVMWRNVFHQVVDQL
;
A
#
# COMPACT_ATOMS: atom_id res chain seq x y z
N ILE A 1 -4.86 16.73 -6.30
CA ILE A 1 -3.72 16.51 -5.38
C ILE A 1 -2.48 17.02 -6.10
N SER A 2 -1.81 18.02 -5.56
CA SER A 2 -0.56 18.55 -6.11
C SER A 2 0.69 17.90 -5.51
N GLY A 3 0.53 17.17 -4.38
CA GLY A 3 1.65 16.44 -3.78
C GLY A 3 1.28 15.72 -2.49
N VAL A 4 2.20 14.89 -2.02
CA VAL A 4 2.01 14.05 -0.83
C VAL A 4 2.00 14.84 0.50
N ARG A 5 2.46 16.10 0.47
CA ARG A 5 2.48 16.98 1.65
C ARG A 5 1.15 17.66 1.95
N GLU A 6 0.14 17.46 1.11
CA GLU A 6 -1.18 18.03 1.35
C GLU A 6 -1.85 17.41 2.57
N LYS A 7 -2.64 18.24 3.27
CA LYS A 7 -3.32 17.84 4.49
C LYS A 7 -4.53 16.97 4.18
N VAL A 8 -4.68 15.86 4.89
CA VAL A 8 -5.77 14.90 4.69
C VAL A 8 -7.15 15.51 4.98
N VAL A 9 -7.22 16.44 5.94
CA VAL A 9 -8.47 17.14 6.30
C VAL A 9 -9.09 17.94 5.15
N GLN A 10 -8.33 18.33 4.13
CA GLN A 10 -8.85 18.97 2.91
C GLN A 10 -9.72 18.02 2.10
N TYR A 11 -9.49 16.73 2.19
CA TYR A 11 -10.18 15.67 1.47
C TYR A 11 -11.14 14.89 2.35
N ILE A 12 -10.86 14.84 3.65
CA ILE A 12 -11.68 14.16 4.67
C ILE A 12 -12.03 15.16 5.78
N PRO A 13 -12.95 16.12 5.49
CA PRO A 13 -13.30 17.19 6.45
C PRO A 13 -13.91 16.64 7.75
N GLU A 14 -14.44 15.43 7.74
CA GLU A 14 -14.94 14.76 8.96
C GLU A 14 -13.86 14.59 10.03
N LEU A 15 -12.58 14.55 9.65
CA LEU A 15 -11.47 14.51 10.59
C LEU A 15 -11.11 15.88 11.18
N ALA A 16 -11.64 16.98 10.66
CA ALA A 16 -11.27 18.34 11.11
C ALA A 16 -11.59 18.61 12.60
N GLN A 17 -12.50 17.84 13.19
CA GLN A 17 -12.85 17.95 14.60
C GLN A 17 -12.02 17.03 15.51
N VAL A 18 -11.14 16.21 14.93
CA VAL A 18 -10.29 15.28 15.67
C VAL A 18 -8.98 15.99 15.98
N ALA A 19 -8.65 16.16 17.25
CA ALA A 19 -7.41 16.81 17.67
C ALA A 19 -6.18 16.06 17.11
N GLY A 20 -5.26 16.77 16.47
CA GLY A 20 -4.07 16.21 15.80
C GLY A 20 -4.26 15.92 14.31
N ALA A 21 -5.50 15.90 13.80
CA ALA A 21 -5.77 15.66 12.39
C ALA A 21 -5.31 16.82 11.48
N GLU A 22 -5.18 18.01 12.03
CA GLU A 22 -4.71 19.21 11.31
C GLU A 22 -3.28 19.09 10.79
N ASP A 23 -2.47 18.21 11.40
CA ASP A 23 -1.08 17.92 10.98
C ASP A 23 -0.98 16.69 10.08
N LEU A 24 -2.06 15.91 9.92
CA LEU A 24 -2.05 14.70 9.12
C LEU A 24 -1.92 15.01 7.63
N ARG A 25 -0.90 14.43 6.97
CA ARG A 25 -0.62 14.57 5.55
C ARG A 25 -0.75 13.24 4.81
N ILE A 26 -0.90 13.30 3.49
CA ILE A 26 -0.96 12.11 2.62
C ILE A 26 0.30 11.25 2.79
N GLU A 27 1.49 11.87 2.86
CA GLU A 27 2.76 11.15 3.08
C GLU A 27 2.78 10.35 4.40
N HIS A 28 2.14 10.85 5.46
CA HIS A 28 2.07 10.13 6.74
C HIS A 28 1.23 8.85 6.64
N LEU A 29 0.17 8.86 5.85
CA LEU A 29 -0.64 7.66 5.57
C LEU A 29 0.15 6.65 4.73
N LEU A 30 0.82 7.12 3.66
CA LEU A 30 1.62 6.29 2.76
C LEU A 30 2.81 5.63 3.47
N ASN A 31 3.41 6.31 4.45
CA ASN A 31 4.57 5.83 5.20
C ASN A 31 4.22 5.17 6.54
N MET A 32 2.93 4.99 6.82
CA MET A 32 2.47 4.39 8.08
C MET A 32 2.94 5.18 9.32
N THR A 33 3.07 6.51 9.19
CA THR A 33 3.50 7.43 10.26
C THR A 33 2.37 8.39 10.66
N SER A 34 1.12 7.96 10.53
CA SER A 34 -0.03 8.82 10.77
C SER A 34 -0.18 9.29 12.23
N GLY A 35 0.37 8.56 13.19
CA GLY A 35 0.15 8.81 14.62
C GLY A 35 -1.26 8.45 15.10
N ILE A 36 -2.11 7.88 14.24
CA ILE A 36 -3.43 7.38 14.62
C ILE A 36 -3.25 6.25 15.62
N ARG A 37 -4.05 6.28 16.70
CA ARG A 37 -4.06 5.21 17.71
C ARG A 37 -4.63 3.93 17.12
N TYR A 38 -3.94 2.81 17.30
CA TYR A 38 -4.53 1.50 17.04
C TYR A 38 -5.77 1.29 17.88
N SER A 39 -6.85 0.81 17.27
CA SER A 39 -8.11 0.51 17.92
C SER A 39 -8.74 -0.74 17.33
N LEU A 40 -9.04 -1.72 18.20
CA LEU A 40 -9.80 -2.91 17.81
C LEU A 40 -11.19 -2.55 17.23
N GLN A 41 -11.80 -1.46 17.70
CA GLN A 41 -13.08 -0.98 17.16
C GLN A 41 -12.92 -0.49 15.74
N THR A 42 -11.84 0.24 15.44
CA THR A 42 -11.53 0.68 14.07
C THR A 42 -11.35 -0.52 13.16
N ASP A 43 -10.54 -1.50 13.54
CA ASP A 43 -10.32 -2.70 12.74
C ASP A 43 -11.59 -3.55 12.59
N ALA A 44 -12.38 -3.71 13.65
CA ALA A 44 -13.66 -4.41 13.57
C ALA A 44 -14.62 -3.76 12.57
N VAL A 45 -14.68 -2.42 12.53
CA VAL A 45 -15.48 -1.69 11.54
C VAL A 45 -14.94 -1.87 10.13
N LEU A 46 -13.62 -1.86 9.94
CA LEU A 46 -12.99 -2.05 8.64
C LEU A 46 -13.24 -3.45 8.08
N TYR A 47 -13.03 -4.51 8.89
CA TYR A 47 -13.12 -5.90 8.41
C TYR A 47 -14.56 -6.45 8.38
N TYR A 48 -15.39 -6.09 9.34
CA TYR A 48 -16.71 -6.69 9.55
C TYR A 48 -17.86 -5.70 9.47
N GLY A 49 -17.56 -4.42 9.35
CA GLY A 49 -18.57 -3.36 9.28
C GLY A 49 -19.27 -3.31 7.92
N ASN A 50 -20.48 -2.78 7.93
CA ASN A 50 -21.28 -2.54 6.71
C ASN A 50 -20.94 -1.23 6.00
N ASN A 51 -20.12 -0.40 6.63
CA ASN A 51 -19.75 0.93 6.16
C ASN A 51 -18.40 1.32 6.77
N THR A 52 -17.35 1.25 5.97
CA THR A 52 -15.98 1.55 6.39
C THR A 52 -15.81 3.01 6.83
N LEU A 53 -16.65 3.94 6.32
CA LEU A 53 -16.61 5.35 6.75
C LEU A 53 -16.96 5.52 8.23
N LYS A 54 -17.62 4.55 8.85
CA LYS A 54 -17.86 4.59 10.31
C LYS A 54 -16.57 4.51 11.11
N ALA A 55 -15.49 3.95 10.54
CA ALA A 55 -14.18 3.91 11.18
C ALA A 55 -13.64 5.33 11.49
N LEU A 56 -14.04 6.34 10.71
CA LEU A 56 -13.66 7.75 10.96
C LEU A 56 -14.07 8.24 12.37
N LYS A 57 -15.16 7.69 12.92
CA LYS A 57 -15.66 8.05 14.28
C LYS A 57 -14.77 7.53 15.41
N HIS A 58 -13.88 6.59 15.09
CA HIS A 58 -12.97 5.97 16.05
C HIS A 58 -11.52 6.41 15.84
N VAL A 59 -11.29 7.39 14.93
CA VAL A 59 -9.96 7.94 14.72
C VAL A 59 -9.59 8.85 15.89
N GLU A 60 -8.51 8.51 16.55
CA GLU A 60 -7.86 9.30 17.59
C GLU A 60 -6.35 9.28 17.34
N PHE A 61 -5.64 10.28 17.80
CA PHE A 61 -4.19 10.33 17.68
C PHE A 61 -3.51 9.99 19.01
N SER A 62 -2.49 9.12 18.95
CA SER A 62 -1.64 8.78 20.11
C SER A 62 -0.28 9.44 20.04
N SER A 63 0.11 9.93 18.86
CA SER A 63 1.35 10.66 18.64
C SER A 63 1.18 11.66 17.50
N LYS A 64 2.11 12.61 17.41
CA LYS A 64 2.12 13.58 16.31
C LYS A 64 2.37 12.86 14.98
N PRO A 65 1.61 13.16 13.90
CA PRO A 65 1.88 12.63 12.57
C PRO A 65 3.34 12.87 12.12
N GLY A 66 3.95 11.85 11.55
CA GLY A 66 5.34 11.88 11.08
C GLY A 66 6.41 11.49 12.12
N THR A 67 6.03 11.16 13.36
CA THR A 67 7.03 10.92 14.43
C THR A 67 7.28 9.44 14.74
N LYS A 68 6.33 8.55 14.43
CA LYS A 68 6.44 7.12 14.73
C LYS A 68 5.76 6.32 13.63
N GLN A 69 6.45 5.29 13.16
CA GLN A 69 5.84 4.33 12.24
C GLN A 69 5.05 3.28 13.02
N GLU A 70 3.81 3.06 12.56
CA GLU A 70 2.93 1.97 13.03
C GLU A 70 2.03 1.54 11.88
N TYR A 71 2.13 0.25 11.48
CA TYR A 71 1.36 -0.29 10.36
C TYR A 71 -0.11 -0.41 10.75
N LEU A 72 -0.98 0.41 10.15
CA LEU A 72 -2.40 0.47 10.43
C LEU A 72 -3.22 0.41 9.14
N ASN A 73 -4.21 -0.48 9.11
CA ASN A 73 -5.13 -0.65 7.97
C ASN A 73 -5.92 0.63 7.67
N ILE A 74 -6.26 1.40 8.70
CA ILE A 74 -6.99 2.66 8.54
C ILE A 74 -6.22 3.65 7.64
N ASN A 75 -4.89 3.65 7.66
CA ASN A 75 -4.10 4.54 6.81
C ASN A 75 -4.40 4.32 5.33
N ILE A 76 -4.43 3.06 4.90
CA ILE A 76 -4.72 2.72 3.51
C ILE A 76 -6.19 2.95 3.17
N GLN A 77 -7.11 2.70 4.09
CA GLN A 77 -8.53 3.01 3.87
C GLN A 77 -8.76 4.53 3.70
N LEU A 78 -8.07 5.37 4.47
CA LEU A 78 -8.12 6.82 4.32
C LEU A 78 -7.56 7.27 2.96
N LEU A 79 -6.47 6.67 2.48
CA LEU A 79 -5.92 6.94 1.14
C LEU A 79 -6.94 6.57 0.04
N GLY A 80 -7.61 5.42 0.17
CA GLY A 80 -8.68 5.02 -0.73
C GLY A 80 -9.83 6.03 -0.78
N LEU A 81 -10.22 6.53 0.38
CA LEU A 81 -11.26 7.55 0.48
C LEU A 81 -10.82 8.89 -0.13
N VAL A 82 -9.58 9.32 0.10
CA VAL A 82 -9.00 10.50 -0.57
C VAL A 82 -9.04 10.34 -2.08
N LEU A 83 -8.60 9.19 -2.59
CA LEU A 83 -8.61 8.88 -4.02
C LEU A 83 -10.01 8.95 -4.60
N HIS A 84 -10.98 8.32 -3.95
CA HIS A 84 -12.39 8.33 -4.38
C HIS A 84 -12.94 9.76 -4.45
N ARG A 85 -12.73 10.57 -3.44
CA ARG A 85 -13.24 11.94 -3.38
C ARG A 85 -12.64 12.87 -4.41
N VAL A 86 -11.34 12.74 -4.66
CA VAL A 86 -10.62 13.57 -5.64
C VAL A 86 -10.99 13.17 -7.07
N THR A 87 -11.06 11.88 -7.34
CA THR A 87 -11.27 11.39 -8.71
C THR A 87 -12.73 11.22 -9.08
N ARG A 88 -13.64 11.20 -8.10
CA ARG A 88 -15.07 10.83 -8.25
C ARG A 88 -15.27 9.42 -8.80
N LYS A 89 -14.25 8.56 -8.68
CA LYS A 89 -14.25 7.16 -9.08
C LYS A 89 -13.89 6.29 -7.88
N LEU A 90 -14.52 5.14 -7.76
CA LEU A 90 -14.09 4.15 -6.80
C LEU A 90 -12.63 3.73 -7.08
N PRO A 91 -11.84 3.37 -6.05
CA PRO A 91 -10.47 2.91 -6.24
C PRO A 91 -10.32 1.80 -7.30
N ALA A 92 -11.24 0.83 -7.34
CA ALA A 92 -11.24 -0.23 -8.35
C ALA A 92 -11.46 0.30 -9.77
N GLU A 93 -12.34 1.27 -9.96
CA GLU A 93 -12.59 1.89 -11.26
C GLU A 93 -11.38 2.70 -11.73
N TYR A 94 -10.79 3.47 -10.79
CA TYR A 94 -9.59 4.25 -11.09
C TYR A 94 -8.39 3.36 -11.42
N LEU A 95 -8.19 2.27 -10.66
CA LEU A 95 -7.19 1.24 -10.94
C LEU A 95 -7.39 0.63 -12.34
N THR A 96 -8.64 0.30 -12.67
CA THR A 96 -8.99 -0.28 -13.98
C THR A 96 -8.58 0.63 -15.12
N ASP A 97 -8.88 1.92 -15.03
CA ASP A 97 -8.61 2.87 -16.09
C ASP A 97 -7.12 3.24 -16.20
N LYS A 98 -6.44 3.37 -15.05
CA LYS A 98 -5.08 3.90 -15.00
C LYS A 98 -3.98 2.87 -15.08
N LEU A 99 -4.25 1.64 -14.63
CA LEU A 99 -3.25 0.57 -14.59
C LEU A 99 -3.74 -0.73 -15.23
N TRP A 100 -4.93 -1.25 -14.87
CA TRP A 100 -5.36 -2.59 -15.29
C TRP A 100 -5.41 -2.73 -16.81
N LYS A 101 -6.18 -1.87 -17.45
CA LYS A 101 -6.27 -1.84 -18.92
C LYS A 101 -4.97 -1.46 -19.60
N PRO A 102 -4.26 -0.36 -19.19
CA PRO A 102 -3.00 0.02 -19.84
C PRO A 102 -1.89 -1.02 -19.73
N LEU A 103 -1.83 -1.79 -18.63
CA LEU A 103 -0.86 -2.88 -18.47
C LEU A 103 -1.24 -4.15 -19.25
N GLY A 104 -2.43 -4.19 -19.85
CA GLY A 104 -2.93 -5.37 -20.53
C GLY A 104 -3.03 -6.58 -19.61
N MET A 105 -3.66 -6.41 -18.43
CA MET A 105 -3.84 -7.51 -17.48
C MET A 105 -4.60 -8.66 -18.12
N CYS A 106 -4.23 -9.90 -17.79
CA CYS A 106 -4.72 -11.10 -18.47
C CYS A 106 -6.12 -11.50 -18.02
N SER A 107 -6.48 -11.14 -16.79
CA SER A 107 -7.74 -11.55 -16.18
C SER A 107 -8.39 -10.40 -15.42
N ASP A 108 -9.68 -10.54 -15.15
CA ASP A 108 -10.36 -9.64 -14.25
C ASP A 108 -9.86 -9.83 -12.80
N ALA A 109 -9.71 -8.73 -12.08
CA ALA A 109 -9.47 -8.76 -10.65
C ALA A 109 -10.78 -8.61 -9.88
N GLN A 110 -10.81 -9.18 -8.68
CA GLN A 110 -11.89 -8.98 -7.73
C GLN A 110 -11.40 -8.12 -6.57
N TRP A 111 -12.13 -7.07 -6.23
CA TRP A 111 -11.81 -6.22 -5.08
C TRP A 111 -13.05 -6.02 -4.21
N THR A 112 -12.98 -6.50 -2.99
CA THR A 112 -14.11 -6.47 -2.04
C THR A 112 -14.56 -5.04 -1.77
N LYS A 113 -15.87 -4.88 -1.65
CA LYS A 113 -16.54 -3.64 -1.23
C LYS A 113 -17.34 -3.87 0.04
N ASP A 114 -17.50 -2.83 0.84
CA ASP A 114 -18.48 -2.83 1.91
C ASP A 114 -19.92 -2.73 1.36
N ARG A 115 -20.92 -2.81 2.24
CA ARG A 115 -22.35 -2.73 1.83
C ARG A 115 -22.78 -1.34 1.34
N LYS A 116 -21.93 -0.32 1.48
CA LYS A 116 -22.14 1.02 0.94
C LYS A 116 -21.45 1.22 -0.40
N GLY A 117 -20.71 0.21 -0.87
CA GLY A 117 -20.05 0.20 -2.17
C GLY A 117 -18.62 0.74 -2.15
N GLU A 118 -18.06 1.08 -0.98
CA GLU A 118 -16.65 1.50 -0.85
C GLU A 118 -15.70 0.31 -0.92
N ASN A 119 -14.62 0.43 -1.68
CA ASN A 119 -13.60 -0.61 -1.71
C ASN A 119 -12.87 -0.73 -0.36
N LEU A 120 -12.56 -1.96 0.05
CA LEU A 120 -11.66 -2.23 1.16
C LEU A 120 -10.23 -2.08 0.67
N THR A 121 -9.71 -0.85 0.69
CA THR A 121 -8.43 -0.53 0.05
C THR A 121 -7.21 -1.08 0.79
N PHE A 122 -7.37 -1.41 2.06
CA PHE A 122 -6.31 -2.02 2.89
C PHE A 122 -6.15 -3.52 2.65
N CYS A 123 -7.08 -4.19 1.93
CA CYS A 123 -7.03 -5.63 1.67
C CYS A 123 -7.85 -6.07 0.45
N CYS A 124 -7.92 -7.38 0.30
CA CYS A 124 -9.03 -8.11 -0.30
C CYS A 124 -9.18 -7.88 -1.81
N MET A 125 -8.05 -7.66 -2.49
CA MET A 125 -7.95 -7.67 -3.94
C MET A 125 -7.36 -9.00 -4.40
N GLY A 126 -8.11 -9.77 -5.20
CA GLY A 126 -7.67 -11.01 -5.84
C GLY A 126 -7.35 -10.79 -7.30
N ALA A 127 -6.19 -11.27 -7.74
CA ALA A 127 -5.75 -11.26 -9.13
C ALA A 127 -4.81 -12.44 -9.41
N THR A 128 -4.44 -12.67 -10.67
CA THR A 128 -3.49 -13.73 -11.00
C THR A 128 -2.05 -13.34 -10.65
N ALA A 129 -1.19 -14.33 -10.40
CA ALA A 129 0.23 -14.09 -10.15
C ALA A 129 0.90 -13.35 -11.33
N LEU A 130 0.49 -13.68 -12.56
CA LEU A 130 1.01 -13.02 -13.76
C LEU A 130 0.62 -11.53 -13.81
N ASP A 131 -0.59 -11.18 -13.40
CA ASP A 131 -1.02 -9.78 -13.38
C ASP A 131 -0.30 -8.99 -12.29
N TYR A 132 -0.06 -9.59 -11.11
CA TYR A 132 0.80 -8.99 -10.09
C TYR A 132 2.26 -8.84 -10.56
N ALA A 133 2.79 -9.79 -11.35
CA ALA A 133 4.12 -9.67 -11.94
C ALA A 133 4.22 -8.50 -12.93
N LYS A 134 3.15 -8.20 -13.68
CA LYS A 134 3.10 -6.99 -14.54
C LYS A 134 3.20 -5.71 -13.74
N PHE A 135 2.56 -5.64 -12.56
CA PHE A 135 2.72 -4.51 -11.66
C PHE A 135 4.17 -4.39 -11.15
N GLY A 136 4.78 -5.52 -10.76
CA GLY A 136 6.21 -5.55 -10.40
C GLY A 136 7.10 -5.06 -11.55
N ARG A 137 6.81 -5.49 -12.79
CA ARG A 137 7.56 -5.04 -14.00
C ARG A 137 7.39 -3.54 -14.26
N LEU A 138 6.22 -2.98 -14.01
CA LEU A 138 6.01 -1.53 -14.13
C LEU A 138 6.97 -0.76 -13.22
N TYR A 139 7.11 -1.19 -11.97
CA TYR A 139 8.05 -0.59 -11.02
C TYR A 139 9.51 -0.85 -11.37
N LEU A 140 9.84 -2.09 -11.79
CA LEU A 140 11.17 -2.44 -12.28
C LEU A 140 11.63 -1.52 -13.42
N ASN A 141 10.71 -1.16 -14.31
CA ASN A 141 10.93 -0.25 -15.44
C ASN A 141 10.63 1.22 -15.10
N LYS A 142 10.61 1.57 -13.80
CA LYS A 142 10.43 2.96 -13.35
C LYS A 142 9.19 3.63 -13.94
N GLY A 143 8.10 2.86 -14.04
CA GLY A 143 6.81 3.34 -14.50
C GLY A 143 6.61 3.35 -16.02
N ASP A 144 7.61 2.94 -16.79
CA ASP A 144 7.47 2.74 -18.23
C ASP A 144 6.85 1.37 -18.54
N TRP A 145 5.88 1.38 -19.43
CA TRP A 145 5.24 0.19 -19.97
C TRP A 145 5.25 0.22 -21.49
N ASN A 146 6.21 -0.52 -22.08
CA ASN A 146 6.36 -0.63 -23.53
C ASN A 146 6.48 0.74 -24.25
N GLY A 147 7.27 1.66 -23.67
CA GLY A 147 7.49 3.01 -24.21
C GLY A 147 6.44 4.06 -23.80
N LYS A 148 5.48 3.68 -22.95
CA LYS A 148 4.49 4.61 -22.39
C LYS A 148 4.70 4.77 -20.89
N GLN A 149 5.00 6.00 -20.44
CA GLN A 149 5.11 6.32 -19.01
C GLN A 149 3.71 6.32 -18.38
N LEU A 150 3.37 5.26 -17.61
CA LEU A 150 2.08 5.13 -16.90
C LEU A 150 2.13 5.72 -15.49
N VAL A 151 3.26 5.60 -14.82
CA VAL A 151 3.57 6.21 -13.51
C VAL A 151 4.84 7.01 -13.68
N SER A 152 4.95 8.21 -13.11
CA SER A 152 6.15 9.01 -13.29
C SER A 152 7.40 8.30 -12.75
N LYS A 153 8.52 8.46 -13.45
CA LYS A 153 9.80 7.86 -13.06
C LYS A 153 10.20 8.32 -11.65
N GLU A 154 10.05 9.61 -11.39
CA GLU A 154 10.38 10.24 -10.12
C GLU A 154 9.57 9.61 -8.97
N TRP A 155 8.30 9.31 -9.21
CA TRP A 155 7.47 8.64 -8.20
C TRP A 155 7.93 7.20 -7.96
N CYS A 156 8.18 6.44 -9.02
CA CYS A 156 8.65 5.06 -8.87
C CYS A 156 9.98 5.00 -8.11
N GLU A 157 10.94 5.87 -8.45
CA GLU A 157 12.23 5.92 -7.77
C GLU A 157 12.08 6.36 -6.31
N LYS A 158 11.36 7.45 -6.06
CA LYS A 158 11.12 7.97 -4.72
C LYS A 158 10.41 6.96 -3.81
N SER A 159 9.41 6.25 -4.33
CA SER A 159 8.58 5.35 -3.51
C SER A 159 9.30 4.07 -3.07
N VAL A 160 10.39 3.69 -3.74
CA VAL A 160 11.22 2.53 -3.39
C VAL A 160 12.58 2.90 -2.82
N GLU A 161 12.82 4.19 -2.60
CA GLU A 161 14.01 4.68 -1.91
C GLU A 161 13.91 4.39 -0.42
N ARG A 162 15.05 4.07 0.23
CA ARG A 162 15.09 3.87 1.68
C ARG A 162 14.86 5.21 2.38
N ASP A 163 13.80 5.30 3.17
CA ASP A 163 13.53 6.47 3.99
C ASP A 163 14.44 6.47 5.23
N THR A 164 15.35 7.46 5.30
CA THR A 164 16.28 7.65 6.41
C THR A 164 15.85 8.75 7.37
N THR A 165 14.62 9.24 7.24
CA THR A 165 14.06 10.26 8.12
C THR A 165 13.90 9.70 9.55
N GLU A 166 14.20 10.52 10.55
CA GLU A 166 13.97 10.14 11.94
C GLU A 166 12.50 9.78 12.18
N GLY A 167 12.25 8.66 12.86
CA GLY A 167 10.91 8.10 13.09
C GLY A 167 10.40 7.19 12.00
N SER A 168 11.10 7.07 10.84
CA SER A 168 10.82 6.03 9.83
C SER A 168 11.35 4.66 10.30
N SER A 169 10.90 3.58 9.64
CA SER A 169 11.44 2.23 9.91
C SER A 169 12.68 1.92 9.10
N PHE A 170 13.15 2.83 8.27
CA PHE A 170 14.20 2.64 7.26
C PHE A 170 13.90 1.53 6.21
N GLY A 171 13.06 0.57 6.55
CA GLY A 171 12.66 -0.57 5.70
C GLY A 171 11.27 -0.44 5.10
N TYR A 172 10.63 0.73 5.15
CA TYR A 172 9.30 0.96 4.59
C TYR A 172 9.18 2.37 4.03
N ASN A 173 8.74 2.49 2.77
CA ASN A 173 8.52 3.79 2.15
C ASN A 173 7.38 3.71 1.13
N TYR A 174 6.43 4.63 1.20
CA TYR A 174 5.29 4.77 0.29
C TYR A 174 4.63 3.43 -0.07
N CYS A 175 4.28 2.63 0.95
CA CYS A 175 3.66 1.31 0.86
C CYS A 175 4.56 0.19 0.32
N TRP A 176 5.86 0.40 0.17
CA TRP A 176 6.82 -0.64 -0.17
C TRP A 176 7.67 -1.05 1.04
N HIS A 177 7.92 -2.34 1.18
CA HIS A 177 8.94 -2.87 2.08
C HIS A 177 10.30 -2.83 1.36
N ILE A 178 11.22 -2.02 1.88
CA ILE A 178 12.52 -1.77 1.28
C ILE A 178 13.54 -2.72 1.87
N GLY A 179 14.33 -3.38 1.02
CA GLY A 179 15.39 -4.28 1.42
C GLY A 179 16.66 -3.58 1.88
N GLU A 180 17.67 -4.38 2.17
CA GLU A 180 19.00 -3.87 2.53
C GLU A 180 19.66 -3.17 1.34
N LYS A 181 20.50 -2.19 1.62
CA LYS A 181 21.12 -1.34 0.60
C LYS A 181 21.94 -2.16 -0.42
N GLU A 182 22.58 -3.22 0.03
CA GLU A 182 23.43 -4.09 -0.81
C GLU A 182 22.62 -4.85 -1.87
N TYR A 183 21.38 -5.23 -1.58
CA TYR A 183 20.50 -5.89 -2.55
C TYR A 183 19.73 -4.89 -3.42
N GLY A 184 19.36 -3.73 -2.86
CA GLY A 184 18.56 -2.72 -3.55
C GLY A 184 17.17 -3.21 -3.98
N ASP A 185 16.67 -4.25 -3.32
CA ASP A 185 15.39 -4.87 -3.58
C ASP A 185 14.26 -4.19 -2.80
N TYR A 186 13.05 -4.39 -3.28
CA TYR A 186 11.83 -3.97 -2.59
C TYR A 186 10.70 -4.95 -2.86
N MET A 187 9.71 -4.98 -1.97
CA MET A 187 8.56 -5.87 -2.13
C MET A 187 7.27 -5.30 -1.56
N ALA A 188 6.14 -5.66 -2.17
CA ALA A 188 4.85 -5.65 -1.52
C ALA A 188 4.71 -6.93 -0.70
N ASP A 189 4.23 -6.80 0.54
CA ASP A 189 4.14 -7.90 1.51
C ASP A 189 2.71 -7.98 2.07
N GLY A 190 2.01 -9.05 1.72
CA GLY A 190 0.64 -9.32 2.14
C GLY A 190 0.57 -10.24 3.37
N LEU A 191 -0.45 -10.04 4.19
CA LEU A 191 -0.65 -10.73 5.48
C LEU A 191 -0.56 -12.27 5.39
N TYR A 192 -1.02 -12.86 4.28
CA TYR A 192 -1.03 -14.31 4.07
C TYR A 192 0.06 -14.77 3.10
N LYS A 193 1.23 -14.12 3.12
CA LYS A 193 2.38 -14.45 2.26
C LYS A 193 2.09 -14.30 0.76
N GLN A 194 1.34 -13.24 0.40
CA GLN A 194 1.31 -12.80 -0.97
C GLN A 194 2.42 -11.77 -1.16
N HIS A 195 3.36 -12.03 -2.05
CA HIS A 195 4.48 -11.14 -2.28
C HIS A 195 4.62 -10.77 -3.75
N ILE A 196 5.00 -9.52 -3.99
CA ILE A 196 5.58 -9.07 -5.25
C ILE A 196 6.97 -8.58 -4.90
N TYR A 197 7.97 -9.40 -5.13
CA TYR A 197 9.37 -9.08 -4.89
C TYR A 197 10.01 -8.58 -6.19
N VAL A 198 10.78 -7.51 -6.11
CA VAL A 198 11.47 -6.90 -7.25
C VAL A 198 12.95 -6.71 -6.91
N GLN A 199 13.82 -7.27 -7.74
CA GLN A 199 15.29 -7.13 -7.68
C GLN A 199 15.78 -6.40 -8.93
N PRO A 200 16.03 -5.08 -8.85
CA PRO A 200 16.32 -4.26 -10.03
C PRO A 200 17.64 -4.58 -10.71
N SER A 201 18.71 -4.87 -9.95
CA SER A 201 20.05 -5.11 -10.51
C SER A 201 20.11 -6.36 -11.40
N LYS A 202 19.38 -7.41 -11.03
CA LYS A 202 19.26 -8.64 -11.81
C LYS A 202 18.02 -8.70 -12.70
N LYS A 203 17.17 -7.69 -12.66
CA LYS A 203 15.90 -7.59 -13.41
C LYS A 203 14.96 -8.77 -13.13
N ILE A 204 14.90 -9.21 -11.87
CA ILE A 204 14.09 -10.33 -11.44
C ILE A 204 12.85 -9.84 -10.71
N ILE A 205 11.71 -10.50 -10.98
CA ILE A 205 10.45 -10.34 -10.25
C ILE A 205 10.02 -11.72 -9.79
N ILE A 206 9.70 -11.85 -8.49
CA ILE A 206 9.13 -13.06 -7.93
C ILE A 206 7.75 -12.71 -7.37
N VAL A 207 6.73 -13.45 -7.79
CA VAL A 207 5.39 -13.36 -7.21
C VAL A 207 5.09 -14.66 -6.49
N LEU A 208 4.83 -14.54 -5.20
CA LEU A 208 4.34 -15.64 -4.38
C LEU A 208 2.87 -15.40 -4.06
N MET A 209 2.05 -16.41 -4.31
CA MET A 209 0.63 -16.42 -3.96
C MET A 209 0.38 -17.52 -2.95
N ALA A 210 -0.28 -17.18 -1.85
CA ALA A 210 -0.71 -18.15 -0.84
C ALA A 210 -2.18 -17.90 -0.50
N ASP A 211 -2.94 -18.94 -0.27
CA ASP A 211 -4.37 -18.86 0.03
C ASP A 211 -4.70 -19.03 1.51
N ARG A 212 -3.82 -19.69 2.25
CA ARG A 212 -3.99 -19.94 3.69
C ARG A 212 -2.66 -19.98 4.42
N GLU A 213 -2.67 -19.38 5.58
CA GLU A 213 -1.68 -19.61 6.60
C GLU A 213 -2.39 -19.97 7.91
N ASN A 214 -1.88 -20.98 8.62
CA ASN A 214 -2.28 -21.18 10.00
C ASN A 214 -1.47 -20.21 10.87
N PRO A 215 -2.05 -19.10 11.35
CA PRO A 215 -1.30 -18.10 12.11
C PRO A 215 -0.72 -18.64 13.41
N LEU A 216 -1.21 -19.79 13.89
CA LEU A 216 -0.74 -20.45 15.11
C LEU A 216 0.48 -21.36 14.88
N LYS A 217 0.83 -21.67 13.64
CA LYS A 217 1.97 -22.53 13.26
C LYS A 217 3.03 -21.82 12.41
N ALA A 218 2.92 -20.51 12.24
CA ALA A 218 3.85 -19.77 11.42
C ALA A 218 5.22 -19.69 12.09
N GLU A 219 6.14 -20.58 11.73
CA GLU A 219 7.53 -20.20 11.67
C GLU A 219 7.61 -18.96 10.78
N ARG A 220 8.15 -17.87 11.30
CA ARG A 220 8.39 -16.64 10.52
C ARG A 220 9.46 -16.95 9.48
N VAL A 221 9.06 -17.56 8.37
CA VAL A 221 9.91 -17.66 7.21
C VAL A 221 10.15 -16.24 6.71
N MET A 222 11.39 -15.82 6.77
CA MET A 222 11.80 -14.53 6.20
C MET A 222 11.85 -14.72 4.67
N TRP A 223 10.71 -14.56 4.01
CA TRP A 223 10.57 -14.79 2.57
C TRP A 223 11.55 -13.99 1.74
N ARG A 224 11.94 -12.80 2.18
CA ARG A 224 12.99 -12.02 1.53
C ARG A 224 14.30 -12.81 1.43
N ASN A 225 14.72 -13.50 2.51
CA ASN A 225 15.95 -14.32 2.49
C ASN A 225 15.81 -15.49 1.51
N VAL A 226 14.63 -16.09 1.41
CA VAL A 226 14.36 -17.14 0.41
C VAL A 226 14.46 -16.58 -1.00
N PHE A 227 13.91 -15.39 -1.24
CA PHE A 227 14.02 -14.72 -2.53
C PHE A 227 15.47 -14.36 -2.87
N HIS A 228 16.28 -13.91 -1.90
CA HIS A 228 17.70 -13.67 -2.11
C HIS A 228 18.40 -14.96 -2.54
N GLN A 229 18.17 -16.09 -1.85
CA GLN A 229 18.76 -17.37 -2.23
C GLN A 229 18.39 -17.81 -3.65
N VAL A 230 17.13 -17.60 -4.06
CA VAL A 230 16.69 -17.88 -5.45
C VAL A 230 17.40 -16.97 -6.44
N VAL A 231 17.48 -15.69 -6.13
CA VAL A 231 18.12 -14.69 -6.99
C VAL A 231 19.62 -14.93 -7.14
N ASP A 232 20.28 -15.39 -6.09
CA ASP A 232 21.74 -15.67 -6.10
C ASP A 232 22.11 -16.90 -6.93
N GLN A 233 21.13 -17.77 -7.22
CA GLN A 233 21.32 -18.96 -8.08
C GLN A 233 21.05 -18.69 -9.57
N LEU A 234 20.47 -17.54 -9.90
CA LEU A 234 20.15 -17.12 -11.27
C LEU A 234 21.18 -16.13 -11.81
#